data_9154503344a1b36f48cb01607ceef253
#
_entry.id   9154503344a1b36f48cb01607ceef253
#
_cell.length_a   1.000
_cell.length_b   1.000
_cell.length_c   1.000
_cell.angle_alpha   90.00
_cell.angle_beta   90.00
_cell.angle_gamma   90.00
#
_symmetry.space_group_name_H-M   'P 1'
#
loop_
_entity.id
_entity.type
_entity.pdbx_description
1 polymer ?
#
loop_
_entity_poly.entity_id
_entity_poly.type
_entity_poly.pdbx_seq_one_letter_code
_entity_poly.pdbx_strand_id
1 'polypeptide(L)'
;MTPVRVGVFGLLGSGNLGNDGSLEAVLGYLRTEHPEAVVGALCGGPEAVTARFGIPATRLHWNRGEYRTASRAGAIAAKGLGKLVDVFRTAAWVRRHDVVIVPGMGVLEATLPLRPWGFPYSLFLLCASGRLFGTPVALVGVGAAPIGNRPTRALVRWSARLAAYRSYRDAPSRDAMRAMGVDTARDTVHPDLAFALPTPPTSPPSGPPGTVCVGVMDFHGGNDDRARADEIYRRYLDGTTRFVHALVADGRPVRLLTGDECDAPVVAAILDAVDSPLVTVAETASLADLMKETAAADTVVATRYHNLICALKAGTPTLALSYAAKSDALMDRMGLGAYCHPAREVDADRLLEQFRELEKHSAELRRTLAERNEAAVQQLNDQFTALTTALFPTHDHTHVHREAP
;
A
#
# COMPACT_ATOMS: atom_id res chain seq x y z
N MET A 1 -23.15 21.55 -15.99
CA MET A 1 -22.76 20.14 -16.25
C MET A 1 -23.01 19.33 -14.98
N THR A 2 -23.52 18.12 -15.09
CA THR A 2 -23.69 17.26 -13.92
C THR A 2 -22.30 16.84 -13.43
N PRO A 3 -21.96 16.97 -12.13
CA PRO A 3 -20.64 16.59 -11.62
C PRO A 3 -20.39 15.08 -11.82
N VAL A 4 -19.19 14.72 -12.21
CA VAL A 4 -18.77 13.32 -12.38
C VAL A 4 -18.74 12.64 -11.01
N ARG A 5 -19.35 11.47 -10.92
CA ARG A 5 -19.38 10.66 -9.69
C ARG A 5 -18.28 9.63 -9.72
N VAL A 6 -17.29 9.81 -8.85
CA VAL A 6 -16.13 8.92 -8.76
C VAL A 6 -16.27 8.00 -7.54
N GLY A 7 -16.27 6.70 -7.79
CA GLY A 7 -16.20 5.71 -6.73
C GLY A 7 -14.74 5.36 -6.40
N VAL A 8 -14.36 5.27 -5.13
CA VAL A 8 -13.11 4.67 -4.70
C VAL A 8 -13.37 3.36 -3.96
N PHE A 9 -12.57 2.32 -4.24
CA PHE A 9 -12.83 0.98 -3.73
C PHE A 9 -11.57 0.33 -3.15
N GLY A 10 -11.67 -0.26 -1.96
CA GLY A 10 -10.53 -1.00 -1.40
C GLY A 10 -10.63 -1.37 0.08
N LEU A 11 -9.52 -1.89 0.61
CA LEU A 11 -9.32 -2.13 2.04
C LEU A 11 -8.87 -0.83 2.75
N LEU A 12 -9.63 0.24 2.53
CA LEU A 12 -9.36 1.58 3.03
C LEU A 12 -9.97 1.74 4.43
N GLY A 13 -9.32 2.50 5.31
CA GLY A 13 -9.77 2.71 6.68
C GLY A 13 -9.70 1.45 7.56
N SER A 14 -8.84 0.49 7.22
CA SER A 14 -8.70 -0.80 7.92
C SER A 14 -7.47 -0.90 8.82
N GLY A 15 -6.84 0.23 9.19
CA GLY A 15 -5.66 0.29 10.05
C GLY A 15 -4.33 0.17 9.32
N ASN A 16 -4.32 -0.08 8.01
CA ASN A 16 -3.09 -0.10 7.20
C ASN A 16 -2.82 1.28 6.60
N LEU A 17 -1.78 1.96 7.10
CA LEU A 17 -1.45 3.33 6.72
C LEU A 17 -1.16 3.48 5.21
N GLY A 18 -0.59 2.46 4.58
CA GLY A 18 -0.28 2.50 3.16
C GLY A 18 -1.50 2.45 2.25
N ASN A 19 -2.54 1.70 2.65
CA ASN A 19 -3.79 1.69 1.91
C ASN A 19 -4.46 3.06 1.95
N ASP A 20 -4.45 3.70 3.12
CA ASP A 20 -5.03 5.03 3.32
C ASP A 20 -4.21 6.11 2.61
N GLY A 21 -2.87 5.98 2.58
CA GLY A 21 -2.00 6.87 1.81
C GLY A 21 -2.23 6.78 0.30
N SER A 22 -2.50 5.58 -0.23
CA SER A 22 -2.88 5.43 -1.64
C SER A 22 -4.22 6.10 -1.96
N LEU A 23 -5.19 6.04 -1.05
CA LEU A 23 -6.43 6.80 -1.16
C LEU A 23 -6.17 8.30 -1.15
N GLU A 24 -5.35 8.78 -0.20
CA GLU A 24 -5.00 10.19 -0.04
C GLU A 24 -4.38 10.75 -1.33
N ALA A 25 -3.46 10.01 -1.96
CA ALA A 25 -2.85 10.38 -3.23
C ALA A 25 -3.88 10.52 -4.37
N VAL A 26 -4.81 9.56 -4.49
CA VAL A 26 -5.88 9.64 -5.50
C VAL A 26 -6.87 10.77 -5.20
N LEU A 27 -7.19 11.02 -3.93
CA LEU A 27 -8.03 12.16 -3.57
C LEU A 27 -7.34 13.49 -3.86
N GLY A 28 -6.02 13.59 -3.65
CA GLY A 28 -5.21 14.75 -4.04
C GLY A 28 -5.31 15.01 -5.54
N TYR A 29 -5.07 13.97 -6.36
CA TYR A 29 -5.24 14.02 -7.81
C TYR A 29 -6.65 14.50 -8.22
N LEU A 30 -7.70 13.88 -7.66
CA LEU A 30 -9.09 14.24 -8.01
C LEU A 30 -9.43 15.69 -7.63
N ARG A 31 -8.94 16.17 -6.48
CA ARG A 31 -9.17 17.56 -6.06
C ARG A 31 -8.47 18.59 -6.97
N THR A 32 -7.32 18.22 -7.53
CA THR A 32 -6.55 19.10 -8.42
C THR A 32 -7.09 19.07 -9.85
N GLU A 33 -7.26 17.89 -10.42
CA GLU A 33 -7.61 17.73 -11.85
C GLU A 33 -9.12 17.70 -12.10
N HIS A 34 -9.91 17.29 -11.11
CA HIS A 34 -11.36 17.12 -11.21
C HIS A 34 -12.08 17.70 -9.99
N PRO A 35 -11.94 19.03 -9.68
CA PRO A 35 -12.45 19.63 -8.45
C PRO A 35 -13.97 19.52 -8.27
N GLU A 36 -14.71 19.39 -9.37
CA GLU A 36 -16.17 19.21 -9.36
C GLU A 36 -16.61 17.75 -9.15
N ALA A 37 -15.67 16.80 -9.05
CA ALA A 37 -16.02 15.39 -8.90
C ALA A 37 -16.63 15.11 -7.52
N VAL A 38 -17.74 14.38 -7.52
CA VAL A 38 -18.36 13.88 -6.29
C VAL A 38 -17.80 12.50 -5.97
N VAL A 39 -17.01 12.40 -4.91
CA VAL A 39 -16.30 11.16 -4.55
C VAL A 39 -17.06 10.41 -3.46
N GLY A 40 -17.20 9.08 -3.64
CA GLY A 40 -17.74 8.17 -2.63
C GLY A 40 -16.91 6.90 -2.51
N ALA A 41 -16.87 6.27 -1.33
CA ALA A 41 -16.07 5.08 -1.09
C ALA A 41 -16.91 3.82 -0.84
N LEU A 42 -16.43 2.65 -1.32
CA LEU A 42 -16.87 1.33 -0.91
C LEU A 42 -15.65 0.60 -0.30
N CYS A 43 -15.59 0.49 1.03
CA CYS A 43 -14.33 0.18 1.72
C CYS A 43 -14.49 -0.69 2.98
N GLY A 44 -13.33 -1.09 3.54
CA GLY A 44 -13.26 -1.93 4.75
C GLY A 44 -13.70 -1.20 6.02
N GLY A 45 -13.22 0.04 6.23
CA GLY A 45 -13.47 0.88 7.40
C GLY A 45 -14.14 2.20 7.04
N PRO A 46 -15.44 2.21 6.70
CA PRO A 46 -16.13 3.42 6.21
C PRO A 46 -16.16 4.56 7.22
N GLU A 47 -16.24 4.25 8.50
CA GLU A 47 -16.25 5.24 9.57
C GLU A 47 -14.93 6.02 9.61
N ALA A 48 -13.80 5.31 9.54
CA ALA A 48 -12.46 5.91 9.51
C ALA A 48 -12.23 6.74 8.24
N VAL A 49 -12.66 6.22 7.08
CA VAL A 49 -12.55 6.94 5.80
C VAL A 49 -13.36 8.23 5.82
N THR A 50 -14.60 8.19 6.33
CA THR A 50 -15.43 9.39 6.42
C THR A 50 -14.86 10.40 7.39
N ALA A 51 -14.39 9.96 8.56
CA ALA A 51 -13.83 10.85 9.57
C ALA A 51 -12.54 11.54 9.09
N ARG A 52 -11.66 10.78 8.39
CA ARG A 52 -10.35 11.29 7.97
C ARG A 52 -10.39 12.11 6.69
N PHE A 53 -11.16 11.67 5.68
CA PHE A 53 -11.11 12.26 4.34
C PHE A 53 -12.33 13.09 3.97
N GLY A 54 -13.39 13.07 4.80
CA GLY A 54 -14.61 13.85 4.58
C GLY A 54 -15.48 13.36 3.42
N ILE A 55 -15.26 12.13 2.92
CA ILE A 55 -16.04 11.54 1.82
C ILE A 55 -17.06 10.53 2.36
N PRO A 56 -18.26 10.44 1.75
CA PRO A 56 -19.24 9.42 2.11
C PRO A 56 -18.68 8.02 1.80
N ALA A 57 -18.75 7.14 2.78
CA ALA A 57 -18.22 5.80 2.65
C ALA A 57 -19.26 4.72 3.00
N THR A 58 -19.24 3.63 2.26
CA THR A 58 -20.09 2.46 2.42
C THR A 58 -19.25 1.24 2.73
N ARG A 59 -19.72 0.38 3.63
CA ARG A 59 -19.02 -0.84 4.02
C ARG A 59 -18.98 -1.87 2.88
N LEU A 60 -17.79 -2.44 2.63
CA LEU A 60 -17.53 -3.42 1.58
C LEU A 60 -18.41 -4.67 1.71
N HIS A 61 -18.51 -5.23 2.92
CA HIS A 61 -19.32 -6.43 3.18
C HIS A 61 -20.58 -6.07 3.99
N TRP A 62 -21.70 -6.67 3.62
CA TRP A 62 -22.96 -6.50 4.35
C TRP A 62 -22.87 -7.01 5.78
N ASN A 63 -22.15 -8.12 5.99
CA ASN A 63 -22.01 -8.72 7.30
C ASN A 63 -20.91 -8.07 8.15
N ARG A 64 -21.23 -7.76 9.41
CA ARG A 64 -20.37 -7.01 10.33
C ARG A 64 -19.49 -7.89 11.25
N GLY A 65 -19.57 -9.21 11.21
CA GLY A 65 -18.82 -10.01 12.17
C GLY A 65 -19.15 -11.50 12.14
N GLU A 66 -18.79 -12.19 13.22
CA GLU A 66 -19.04 -13.61 13.37
C GLU A 66 -20.53 -13.93 13.37
N TYR A 67 -20.93 -14.87 12.52
CA TYR A 67 -22.28 -15.41 12.56
C TYR A 67 -22.45 -16.20 13.86
N ARG A 68 -23.13 -15.64 14.84
CA ARG A 68 -23.65 -16.39 15.98
C ARG A 68 -24.84 -17.22 15.51
N THR A 69 -24.58 -18.39 14.98
CA THR A 69 -25.60 -19.35 14.57
C THR A 69 -25.44 -20.63 15.37
N ALA A 70 -26.55 -21.25 15.74
CA ALA A 70 -26.58 -22.47 16.55
C ALA A 70 -26.02 -23.71 15.85
N SER A 71 -25.74 -23.62 14.52
CA SER A 71 -25.22 -24.75 13.74
C SER A 71 -24.23 -24.34 12.64
N ARG A 72 -23.30 -25.24 12.28
CA ARG A 72 -22.38 -25.05 11.14
C ARG A 72 -23.12 -24.83 9.81
N ALA A 73 -24.23 -25.55 9.59
CA ALA A 73 -25.03 -25.40 8.38
C ALA A 73 -25.68 -24.01 8.30
N GLY A 74 -26.22 -23.52 9.41
CA GLY A 74 -26.77 -22.16 9.51
C GLY A 74 -25.69 -21.07 9.23
N ALA A 75 -24.47 -21.26 9.73
CA ALA A 75 -23.36 -20.35 9.46
C ALA A 75 -22.97 -20.33 7.97
N ILE A 76 -22.96 -21.48 7.29
CA ILE A 76 -22.67 -21.59 5.86
C ILE A 76 -23.77 -20.90 5.04
N ALA A 77 -25.04 -21.17 5.35
CA ALA A 77 -26.19 -20.56 4.70
C ALA A 77 -26.20 -19.04 4.84
N ALA A 78 -25.98 -18.53 6.06
CA ALA A 78 -25.92 -17.09 6.34
C ALA A 78 -24.73 -16.42 5.60
N LYS A 79 -23.56 -17.10 5.52
CA LYS A 79 -22.44 -16.63 4.71
C LYS A 79 -22.76 -16.60 3.21
N GLY A 80 -23.43 -17.61 2.70
CA GLY A 80 -23.89 -17.67 1.31
C GLY A 80 -24.86 -16.52 0.98
N LEU A 81 -25.86 -16.31 1.84
CA LEU A 81 -26.81 -15.22 1.70
C LEU A 81 -26.10 -13.85 1.74
N GLY A 82 -25.16 -13.65 2.67
CA GLY A 82 -24.37 -12.42 2.75
C GLY A 82 -23.60 -12.15 1.46
N LYS A 83 -23.04 -13.17 0.83
CA LYS A 83 -22.34 -13.03 -0.46
C LYS A 83 -23.30 -12.68 -1.61
N LEU A 84 -24.51 -13.23 -1.60
CA LEU A 84 -25.55 -12.87 -2.58
C LEU A 84 -25.99 -11.40 -2.39
N VAL A 85 -26.18 -10.95 -1.15
CA VAL A 85 -26.49 -9.55 -0.84
C VAL A 85 -25.37 -8.63 -1.30
N ASP A 86 -24.10 -9.01 -1.12
CA ASP A 86 -22.94 -8.24 -1.58
C ASP A 86 -22.92 -8.07 -3.12
N VAL A 87 -23.43 -9.04 -3.91
CA VAL A 87 -23.60 -8.88 -5.38
C VAL A 87 -24.49 -7.69 -5.69
N PHE A 88 -25.70 -7.66 -5.15
CA PHE A 88 -26.68 -6.60 -5.43
C PHE A 88 -26.21 -5.24 -4.90
N ARG A 89 -25.61 -5.21 -3.71
CA ARG A 89 -25.08 -3.99 -3.10
C ARG A 89 -23.94 -3.39 -3.95
N THR A 90 -22.98 -4.22 -4.34
CA THR A 90 -21.85 -3.78 -5.19
C THR A 90 -22.35 -3.31 -6.55
N ALA A 91 -23.26 -4.06 -7.19
CA ALA A 91 -23.85 -3.70 -8.45
C ALA A 91 -24.61 -2.37 -8.38
N ALA A 92 -25.46 -2.18 -7.35
CA ALA A 92 -26.19 -0.94 -7.15
C ALA A 92 -25.26 0.25 -6.83
N TRP A 93 -24.16 0.00 -6.12
CA TRP A 93 -23.17 1.04 -5.83
C TRP A 93 -22.41 1.45 -7.09
N VAL A 94 -21.89 0.49 -7.87
CA VAL A 94 -21.16 0.75 -9.14
C VAL A 94 -22.05 1.54 -10.11
N ARG A 95 -23.32 1.15 -10.28
CA ARG A 95 -24.26 1.82 -11.17
C ARG A 95 -24.51 3.30 -10.85
N ARG A 96 -24.19 3.74 -9.62
CA ARG A 96 -24.36 5.15 -9.18
C ARG A 96 -23.13 6.01 -9.47
N HIS A 97 -22.05 5.42 -9.97
CA HIS A 97 -20.80 6.12 -10.27
C HIS A 97 -20.50 6.07 -11.77
N ASP A 98 -19.90 7.13 -12.28
CA ASP A 98 -19.50 7.25 -13.66
C ASP A 98 -18.16 6.57 -13.91
N VAL A 99 -17.30 6.50 -12.87
CA VAL A 99 -15.99 5.83 -12.87
C VAL A 99 -15.69 5.27 -11.48
N VAL A 100 -14.95 4.16 -11.42
CA VAL A 100 -14.47 3.60 -10.14
C VAL A 100 -12.95 3.42 -10.18
N ILE A 101 -12.26 3.93 -9.15
CA ILE A 101 -10.81 3.82 -8.99
C ILE A 101 -10.50 2.90 -7.80
N VAL A 102 -9.62 1.93 -8.03
CA VAL A 102 -9.00 1.11 -6.99
C VAL A 102 -7.59 1.63 -6.79
N PRO A 103 -7.33 2.42 -5.72
CA PRO A 103 -6.07 3.12 -5.54
C PRO A 103 -5.01 2.22 -4.92
N GLY A 104 -3.90 2.00 -5.59
CA GLY A 104 -2.73 1.32 -5.03
C GLY A 104 -3.04 -0.02 -4.38
N MET A 105 -2.48 -0.23 -3.19
CA MET A 105 -2.65 -1.44 -2.36
C MET A 105 -2.12 -2.73 -3.02
N GLY A 106 -1.98 -3.78 -2.24
CA GLY A 106 -1.70 -5.14 -2.72
C GLY A 106 -2.97 -5.89 -3.14
N VAL A 107 -3.86 -5.28 -3.92
CA VAL A 107 -5.18 -5.84 -4.25
C VAL A 107 -5.15 -7.10 -5.09
N LEU A 108 -4.06 -7.33 -5.80
CA LEU A 108 -3.81 -8.52 -6.62
C LEU A 108 -2.75 -9.43 -5.97
N GLU A 109 -2.45 -9.21 -4.69
CA GLU A 109 -1.59 -10.07 -3.86
C GLU A 109 -2.46 -11.02 -3.01
N ALA A 110 -1.93 -12.20 -2.68
CA ALA A 110 -2.55 -13.12 -1.73
C ALA A 110 -1.55 -13.44 -0.60
N THR A 111 -0.86 -12.41 -0.09
CA THR A 111 0.14 -12.52 0.97
C THR A 111 -0.47 -12.72 2.35
N LEU A 112 -1.70 -12.30 2.55
CA LEU A 112 -2.53 -12.68 3.70
C LEU A 112 -3.33 -13.94 3.34
N PRO A 113 -3.81 -14.73 4.31
CA PRO A 113 -4.67 -15.88 4.04
C PRO A 113 -6.04 -15.43 3.50
N LEU A 114 -6.02 -14.70 2.38
CA LEU A 114 -7.21 -14.23 1.71
C LEU A 114 -7.98 -15.45 1.19
N ARG A 115 -9.08 -15.74 1.86
CA ARG A 115 -10.03 -16.73 1.36
C ARG A 115 -10.59 -16.22 0.01
N PRO A 116 -10.79 -17.08 -0.99
CA PRO A 116 -11.33 -16.67 -2.30
C PRO A 116 -12.57 -15.78 -2.15
N TRP A 117 -13.44 -16.10 -1.20
CA TRP A 117 -14.71 -15.43 -0.91
C TRP A 117 -14.57 -14.12 -0.10
N GLY A 118 -13.35 -13.68 0.21
CA GLY A 118 -13.04 -12.39 0.82
C GLY A 118 -12.89 -11.28 -0.22
N PHE A 119 -11.82 -10.51 -0.08
CA PHE A 119 -11.52 -9.38 -0.96
C PHE A 119 -11.40 -9.75 -2.44
N PRO A 120 -10.77 -10.89 -2.86
CA PRO A 120 -10.71 -11.27 -4.28
C PRO A 120 -12.10 -11.39 -4.94
N TYR A 121 -13.08 -11.95 -4.22
CA TYR A 121 -14.46 -12.01 -4.68
C TYR A 121 -15.09 -10.61 -4.81
N SER A 122 -14.87 -9.73 -3.85
CA SER A 122 -15.42 -8.36 -3.88
C SER A 122 -14.83 -7.54 -5.02
N LEU A 123 -13.53 -7.69 -5.29
CA LEU A 123 -12.87 -7.05 -6.44
C LEU A 123 -13.42 -7.59 -7.77
N PHE A 124 -13.66 -8.91 -7.84
CA PHE A 124 -14.30 -9.50 -9.03
C PHE A 124 -15.71 -8.97 -9.23
N LEU A 125 -16.53 -8.89 -8.18
CA LEU A 125 -17.88 -8.30 -8.28
C LEU A 125 -17.85 -6.86 -8.76
N LEU A 126 -16.91 -6.06 -8.24
CA LEU A 126 -16.71 -4.68 -8.67
C LEU A 126 -16.44 -4.61 -10.18
N CYS A 127 -15.42 -5.31 -10.65
CA CYS A 127 -15.01 -5.27 -12.05
C CYS A 127 -16.09 -5.86 -12.99
N ALA A 128 -16.76 -6.93 -12.57
CA ALA A 128 -17.87 -7.53 -13.32
C ALA A 128 -19.07 -6.59 -13.40
N SER A 129 -19.44 -5.92 -12.31
CA SER A 129 -20.48 -4.91 -12.30
C SER A 129 -20.13 -3.72 -13.19
N GLY A 130 -18.87 -3.23 -13.10
CA GLY A 130 -18.39 -2.16 -13.98
C GLY A 130 -18.53 -2.52 -15.45
N ARG A 131 -18.13 -3.73 -15.83
CA ARG A 131 -18.25 -4.21 -17.21
C ARG A 131 -19.71 -4.37 -17.65
N LEU A 132 -20.59 -4.79 -16.74
CA LEU A 132 -22.02 -4.99 -17.01
C LEU A 132 -22.77 -3.66 -17.22
N PHE A 133 -22.45 -2.64 -16.40
CA PHE A 133 -23.16 -1.35 -16.41
C PHE A 133 -22.47 -0.27 -17.23
N GLY A 134 -21.31 -0.57 -17.84
CA GLY A 134 -20.54 0.41 -18.61
C GLY A 134 -19.79 1.42 -17.75
N THR A 135 -19.67 1.18 -16.44
CA THR A 135 -18.86 1.99 -15.52
C THR A 135 -17.40 1.53 -15.57
N PRO A 136 -16.47 2.32 -16.11
CA PRO A 136 -15.06 1.94 -16.17
C PRO A 136 -14.46 1.78 -14.74
N VAL A 137 -13.78 0.65 -14.53
CA VAL A 137 -13.04 0.37 -13.29
C VAL A 137 -11.55 0.45 -13.59
N ALA A 138 -10.83 1.29 -12.86
CA ALA A 138 -9.39 1.45 -12.98
C ALA A 138 -8.65 0.85 -11.77
N LEU A 139 -7.66 0.02 -12.04
CA LEU A 139 -6.69 -0.47 -11.06
C LEU A 139 -5.43 0.39 -11.19
N VAL A 140 -5.21 1.31 -10.26
CA VAL A 140 -4.20 2.37 -10.38
C VAL A 140 -3.04 2.13 -9.41
N GLY A 141 -1.83 1.89 -9.94
CA GLY A 141 -0.63 1.66 -9.13
C GLY A 141 -0.72 0.44 -8.21
N VAL A 142 -1.41 -0.62 -8.62
CA VAL A 142 -1.70 -1.78 -7.75
C VAL A 142 -0.51 -2.74 -7.64
N GLY A 143 -0.38 -3.35 -6.45
CA GLY A 143 0.53 -4.46 -6.21
C GLY A 143 -0.09 -5.80 -6.57
N ALA A 144 0.74 -6.72 -7.12
CA ALA A 144 0.37 -8.09 -7.42
C ALA A 144 1.48 -9.08 -7.03
N ALA A 145 1.11 -10.31 -6.74
CA ALA A 145 2.05 -11.39 -6.46
C ALA A 145 1.54 -12.71 -7.06
N PRO A 146 2.41 -13.70 -7.31
CA PRO A 146 1.98 -15.02 -7.75
C PRO A 146 1.01 -15.66 -6.76
N ILE A 147 -0.11 -16.21 -7.27
CA ILE A 147 -1.17 -16.82 -6.45
C ILE A 147 -1.24 -18.31 -6.75
N GLY A 148 -0.89 -19.14 -5.76
CA GLY A 148 -0.96 -20.60 -5.87
C GLY A 148 -2.39 -21.15 -5.83
N ASN A 149 -3.28 -20.58 -5.01
CA ASN A 149 -4.66 -21.01 -4.86
C ASN A 149 -5.47 -20.75 -6.14
N ARG A 150 -5.92 -21.82 -6.80
CA ARG A 150 -6.61 -21.77 -8.11
C ARG A 150 -7.87 -20.89 -8.12
N PRO A 151 -8.83 -21.01 -7.17
CA PRO A 151 -10.00 -20.12 -7.12
C PRO A 151 -9.64 -18.64 -6.96
N THR A 152 -8.75 -18.31 -6.03
CA THR A 152 -8.29 -16.91 -5.82
C THR A 152 -7.62 -16.36 -7.07
N ARG A 153 -6.72 -17.15 -7.69
CA ARG A 153 -6.05 -16.77 -8.93
C ARG A 153 -7.04 -16.53 -10.07
N ALA A 154 -8.09 -17.37 -10.19
CA ALA A 154 -9.12 -17.17 -11.20
C ALA A 154 -9.87 -15.84 -11.00
N LEU A 155 -10.31 -15.54 -9.78
CA LEU A 155 -10.99 -14.26 -9.45
C LEU A 155 -10.11 -13.06 -9.75
N VAL A 156 -8.84 -13.08 -9.32
CA VAL A 156 -7.88 -11.99 -9.57
C VAL A 156 -7.62 -11.80 -11.07
N ARG A 157 -7.44 -12.89 -11.83
CA ARG A 157 -7.28 -12.82 -13.30
C ARG A 157 -8.50 -12.21 -13.98
N TRP A 158 -9.70 -12.62 -13.60
CA TRP A 158 -10.92 -12.06 -14.16
C TRP A 158 -11.11 -10.60 -13.79
N SER A 159 -10.82 -10.21 -12.54
CA SER A 159 -10.85 -8.81 -12.13
C SER A 159 -9.95 -7.95 -13.02
N ALA A 160 -8.69 -8.37 -13.19
CA ALA A 160 -7.74 -7.65 -14.03
C ALA A 160 -8.18 -7.57 -15.51
N ARG A 161 -8.77 -8.64 -16.06
CA ARG A 161 -9.26 -8.66 -17.46
C ARG A 161 -10.48 -7.79 -17.68
N LEU A 162 -11.30 -7.60 -16.66
CA LEU A 162 -12.53 -6.80 -16.74
C LEU A 162 -12.27 -5.31 -16.45
N ALA A 163 -11.14 -4.97 -15.84
CA ALA A 163 -10.76 -3.59 -15.58
C ALA A 163 -10.49 -2.83 -16.90
N ALA A 164 -10.95 -1.59 -16.96
CA ALA A 164 -10.78 -0.71 -18.10
C ALA A 164 -9.37 -0.12 -18.19
N TYR A 165 -8.74 0.11 -17.05
CA TYR A 165 -7.37 0.62 -16.93
C TYR A 165 -6.61 -0.16 -15.87
N ARG A 166 -5.32 -0.43 -16.14
CA ARG A 166 -4.41 -1.09 -15.19
C ARG A 166 -3.05 -0.44 -15.23
N SER A 167 -2.53 -0.13 -14.05
CA SER A 167 -1.11 0.18 -13.83
C SER A 167 -0.62 -0.49 -12.56
N TYR A 168 0.67 -0.80 -12.51
CA TYR A 168 1.31 -1.48 -11.38
C TYR A 168 2.34 -0.57 -10.74
N ARG A 169 2.53 -0.73 -9.42
CA ARG A 169 3.53 0.06 -8.66
C ARG A 169 4.97 -0.43 -8.85
N ASP A 170 5.15 -1.63 -9.39
CA ASP A 170 6.47 -2.24 -9.62
C ASP A 170 6.42 -3.27 -10.77
N ALA A 171 7.57 -3.56 -11.36
CA ALA A 171 7.71 -4.54 -12.43
C ALA A 171 7.39 -5.98 -11.96
N PRO A 172 7.81 -6.43 -10.76
CA PRO A 172 7.40 -7.73 -10.22
C PRO A 172 5.88 -7.94 -10.21
N SER A 173 5.10 -6.92 -9.86
CA SER A 173 3.63 -6.99 -9.88
C SER A 173 3.06 -7.22 -11.28
N ARG A 174 3.54 -6.47 -12.27
CA ARG A 174 3.14 -6.68 -13.68
C ARG A 174 3.54 -8.06 -14.18
N ASP A 175 4.74 -8.50 -13.87
CA ASP A 175 5.26 -9.80 -14.31
C ASP A 175 4.53 -10.97 -13.64
N ALA A 176 4.13 -10.84 -12.36
CA ALA A 176 3.27 -11.79 -11.68
C ALA A 176 1.91 -11.95 -12.39
N MET A 177 1.29 -10.85 -12.81
CA MET A 177 0.04 -10.90 -13.56
C MET A 177 0.21 -11.55 -14.94
N ARG A 178 1.31 -11.25 -15.63
CA ARG A 178 1.67 -11.91 -16.89
C ARG A 178 1.85 -13.41 -16.71
N ALA A 179 2.59 -13.83 -15.68
CA ALA A 179 2.79 -15.24 -15.35
C ALA A 179 1.48 -15.97 -15.00
N MET A 180 0.51 -15.24 -14.42
CA MET A 180 -0.84 -15.76 -14.18
C MET A 180 -1.74 -15.77 -15.44
N GLY A 181 -1.23 -15.36 -16.60
CA GLY A 181 -1.93 -15.40 -17.89
C GLY A 181 -2.86 -14.20 -18.14
N VAL A 182 -2.52 -13.03 -17.61
CA VAL A 182 -3.14 -11.76 -17.99
C VAL A 182 -2.27 -11.10 -19.06
N ASP A 183 -2.90 -10.63 -20.14
CA ASP A 183 -2.22 -9.78 -21.11
C ASP A 183 -1.91 -8.42 -20.46
N THR A 184 -0.63 -8.11 -20.33
CA THR A 184 -0.11 -6.88 -19.72
C THR A 184 0.65 -6.00 -20.71
N ALA A 185 0.51 -6.23 -22.01
CA ALA A 185 1.26 -5.51 -23.05
C ALA A 185 1.00 -3.99 -23.05
N ARG A 186 -0.20 -3.59 -22.63
CA ARG A 186 -0.62 -2.18 -22.55
C ARG A 186 -0.56 -1.61 -21.12
N ASP A 187 -0.21 -2.44 -20.16
CA ASP A 187 -0.18 -2.03 -18.76
C ASP A 187 1.13 -1.33 -18.41
N THR A 188 1.05 -0.22 -17.70
CA THR A 188 2.19 0.61 -17.33
C THR A 188 2.68 0.30 -15.92
N VAL A 189 3.94 0.65 -15.64
CA VAL A 189 4.55 0.56 -14.32
C VAL A 189 4.99 1.94 -13.89
N HIS A 190 4.48 2.39 -12.75
CA HIS A 190 4.80 3.68 -12.15
C HIS A 190 5.27 3.48 -10.71
N PRO A 191 5.84 4.49 -10.05
CA PRO A 191 6.09 4.44 -8.61
C PRO A 191 4.82 4.20 -7.80
N ASP A 192 4.97 3.75 -6.55
CA ASP A 192 3.83 3.66 -5.62
C ASP A 192 3.18 5.04 -5.43
N LEU A 193 1.85 5.07 -5.34
CA LEU A 193 1.07 6.31 -5.24
C LEU A 193 1.48 7.19 -4.05
N ALA A 194 2.06 6.61 -3.00
CA ALA A 194 2.54 7.36 -1.85
C ALA A 194 3.66 8.38 -2.22
N PHE A 195 4.37 8.18 -3.35
CA PHE A 195 5.31 9.19 -3.84
C PHE A 195 4.63 10.47 -4.36
N ALA A 196 3.33 10.46 -4.63
CA ALA A 196 2.57 11.67 -4.98
C ALA A 196 2.16 12.51 -3.76
N LEU A 197 2.24 11.97 -2.55
CA LEU A 197 1.89 12.70 -1.34
C LEU A 197 2.85 13.89 -1.12
N PRO A 198 2.42 14.97 -0.43
CA PRO A 198 3.32 16.04 -0.05
C PRO A 198 4.49 15.52 0.80
N THR A 199 5.69 15.97 0.50
CA THR A 199 6.86 15.72 1.33
C THR A 199 6.90 16.76 2.45
N PRO A 200 7.16 16.37 3.71
CA PRO A 200 7.43 17.34 4.76
C PRO A 200 8.55 18.30 4.31
N PRO A 201 8.53 19.57 4.71
CA PRO A 201 9.64 20.47 4.42
C PRO A 201 10.94 19.81 4.87
N THR A 202 11.95 19.84 3.99
CA THR A 202 13.30 19.34 4.29
C THR A 202 13.94 20.27 5.34
N SER A 203 13.62 20.02 6.58
CA SER A 203 14.41 20.56 7.71
C SER A 203 15.59 19.62 7.96
N PRO A 204 16.74 20.13 8.40
CA PRO A 204 17.78 19.26 8.95
C PRO A 204 17.15 18.31 9.99
N PRO A 205 17.68 17.10 10.20
CA PRO A 205 17.18 16.20 11.22
C PRO A 205 16.90 16.94 12.51
N SER A 206 15.62 16.99 12.92
CA SER A 206 15.20 17.76 14.10
C SER A 206 15.26 16.90 15.38
N GLY A 207 15.57 15.60 15.24
CA GLY A 207 15.81 14.70 16.34
C GLY A 207 17.21 14.88 16.96
N PRO A 208 17.50 14.24 18.09
CA PRO A 208 18.86 14.16 18.62
C PRO A 208 19.81 13.62 17.54
N PRO A 209 21.04 14.18 17.42
CA PRO A 209 22.01 13.69 16.44
C PRO A 209 22.25 12.19 16.59
N GLY A 210 22.35 11.48 15.48
CA GLY A 210 22.53 10.04 15.49
C GLY A 210 21.26 9.22 15.63
N THR A 211 20.06 9.83 15.61
CA THR A 211 18.78 9.11 15.71
C THR A 211 18.59 8.11 14.57
N VAL A 212 18.25 6.87 14.92
CA VAL A 212 17.93 5.80 13.98
C VAL A 212 16.45 5.43 14.11
N CYS A 213 15.69 5.55 13.02
CA CYS A 213 14.35 4.99 12.96
C CYS A 213 14.40 3.49 12.63
N VAL A 214 13.72 2.66 13.42
CA VAL A 214 13.60 1.21 13.18
C VAL A 214 12.13 0.85 12.94
N GLY A 215 11.78 0.59 11.70
CA GLY A 215 10.42 0.21 11.28
C GLY A 215 10.21 -1.30 11.37
N VAL A 216 9.47 -1.74 12.38
CA VAL A 216 9.22 -3.16 12.67
C VAL A 216 7.95 -3.69 12.00
N MET A 217 7.84 -5.02 11.95
CA MET A 217 6.70 -5.73 11.36
C MET A 217 6.42 -7.01 12.14
N ASP A 218 5.15 -7.37 12.33
CA ASP A 218 4.74 -8.70 12.77
C ASP A 218 4.97 -9.70 11.62
N PHE A 219 6.22 -10.20 11.50
CA PHE A 219 6.69 -10.92 10.33
C PHE A 219 6.82 -12.42 10.57
N HIS A 220 5.94 -13.19 9.96
CA HIS A 220 5.88 -14.65 10.02
C HIS A 220 6.25 -15.35 8.69
N GLY A 221 6.92 -14.64 7.77
CA GLY A 221 7.20 -15.13 6.42
C GLY A 221 6.02 -14.96 5.46
N GLY A 222 6.09 -15.67 4.33
CA GLY A 222 5.07 -15.68 3.28
C GLY A 222 4.14 -16.90 3.34
N ASN A 223 3.30 -17.05 2.32
CA ASN A 223 2.36 -18.19 2.22
C ASN A 223 3.07 -19.55 2.19
N ASP A 224 4.29 -19.63 1.64
CA ASP A 224 5.08 -20.85 1.52
C ASP A 224 5.84 -21.17 2.81
N ASP A 225 5.90 -20.22 3.75
CA ASP A 225 6.65 -20.32 5.00
C ASP A 225 5.81 -20.81 6.19
N ARG A 226 4.53 -21.18 5.99
CA ARG A 226 3.57 -21.50 7.08
C ARG A 226 4.07 -22.52 8.09
N ALA A 227 4.82 -23.52 7.63
CA ALA A 227 5.38 -24.55 8.51
C ALA A 227 6.52 -24.02 9.40
N ARG A 228 7.11 -22.89 9.05
CA ARG A 228 8.24 -22.26 9.72
C ARG A 228 7.90 -20.88 10.28
N ALA A 229 6.62 -20.50 10.28
CA ALA A 229 6.17 -19.15 10.63
C ALA A 229 6.69 -18.69 11.99
N ASP A 230 6.59 -19.54 13.03
CA ASP A 230 7.05 -19.23 14.38
C ASP A 230 8.58 -19.16 14.48
N GLU A 231 9.31 -19.95 13.69
CA GLU A 231 10.77 -19.92 13.61
C GLU A 231 11.22 -18.59 12.96
N ILE A 232 10.59 -18.22 11.85
CA ILE A 232 10.88 -16.98 11.14
C ILE A 232 10.61 -15.77 12.03
N TYR A 233 9.45 -15.75 12.71
CA TYR A 233 9.10 -14.68 13.64
C TYR A 233 10.14 -14.53 14.77
N ARG A 234 10.53 -15.65 15.40
CA ARG A 234 11.53 -15.62 16.47
C ARG A 234 12.89 -15.11 15.98
N ARG A 235 13.37 -15.57 14.82
CA ARG A 235 14.64 -15.11 14.22
C ARG A 235 14.60 -13.63 13.87
N TYR A 236 13.49 -13.18 13.29
CA TYR A 236 13.27 -11.78 12.96
C TYR A 236 13.30 -10.90 14.21
N LEU A 237 12.53 -11.28 15.24
CA LEU A 237 12.45 -10.54 16.49
C LEU A 237 13.81 -10.52 17.21
N ASP A 238 14.48 -11.67 17.35
CA ASP A 238 15.79 -11.76 18.00
C ASP A 238 16.83 -10.91 17.26
N GLY A 239 16.97 -11.07 15.96
CA GLY A 239 17.93 -10.30 15.16
C GLY A 239 17.68 -8.80 15.19
N THR A 240 16.42 -8.37 15.11
CA THR A 240 16.04 -6.95 15.21
C THR A 240 16.30 -6.40 16.61
N THR A 241 15.96 -7.15 17.65
CA THR A 241 16.23 -6.76 19.05
C THR A 241 17.72 -6.61 19.31
N ARG A 242 18.55 -7.55 18.86
CA ARG A 242 20.01 -7.48 18.99
C ARG A 242 20.60 -6.28 18.23
N PHE A 243 20.06 -5.96 17.06
CA PHE A 243 20.44 -4.75 16.32
C PHE A 243 20.12 -3.48 17.11
N VAL A 244 18.89 -3.35 17.66
CA VAL A 244 18.49 -2.21 18.49
C VAL A 244 19.38 -2.12 19.75
N HIS A 245 19.68 -3.26 20.38
CA HIS A 245 20.56 -3.32 21.53
C HIS A 245 21.97 -2.79 21.23
N ALA A 246 22.53 -3.14 20.07
CA ALA A 246 23.83 -2.66 19.63
C ALA A 246 23.84 -1.15 19.37
N LEU A 247 22.78 -0.60 18.77
CA LEU A 247 22.63 0.85 18.58
C LEU A 247 22.59 1.59 19.92
N VAL A 248 21.85 1.06 20.89
CA VAL A 248 21.75 1.62 22.25
C VAL A 248 23.11 1.55 22.96
N ALA A 249 23.86 0.45 22.83
CA ALA A 249 25.20 0.30 23.38
C ALA A 249 26.20 1.31 22.80
N ASP A 250 26.01 1.70 21.53
CA ASP A 250 26.75 2.79 20.87
C ASP A 250 26.19 4.19 21.20
N GLY A 251 25.27 4.30 22.19
CA GLY A 251 24.65 5.57 22.63
C GLY A 251 23.68 6.20 21.66
N ARG A 252 23.18 5.47 20.66
CA ARG A 252 22.30 5.97 19.61
C ARG A 252 20.84 6.01 20.06
N PRO A 253 20.14 7.14 19.91
CA PRO A 253 18.68 7.18 20.07
C PRO A 253 18.00 6.34 18.99
N VAL A 254 17.07 5.49 19.40
CA VAL A 254 16.26 4.64 18.49
C VAL A 254 14.80 5.03 18.57
N ARG A 255 14.17 5.21 17.41
CA ARG A 255 12.76 5.52 17.26
C ARG A 255 12.06 4.36 16.56
N LEU A 256 11.26 3.57 17.29
CA LEU A 256 10.49 2.46 16.70
C LEU A 256 9.29 2.99 15.93
N LEU A 257 9.10 2.48 14.72
CA LEU A 257 7.98 2.81 13.83
C LEU A 257 7.13 1.57 13.56
N THR A 258 5.81 1.75 13.48
CA THR A 258 4.86 0.76 12.98
C THR A 258 4.27 1.23 11.65
N GLY A 259 3.71 0.31 10.88
CA GLY A 259 2.99 0.62 9.63
C GLY A 259 1.57 0.04 9.64
N ASP A 260 1.26 -0.75 10.67
CA ASP A 260 -0.01 -1.44 10.85
C ASP A 260 -0.22 -1.70 12.35
N GLU A 261 -1.47 -1.72 12.81
CA GLU A 261 -1.81 -1.97 14.22
C GLU A 261 -1.32 -3.34 14.72
N CYS A 262 -1.20 -4.32 13.83
CA CYS A 262 -0.71 -5.65 14.18
C CYS A 262 0.79 -5.69 14.58
N ASP A 263 1.54 -4.61 14.36
CA ASP A 263 2.97 -4.54 14.71
C ASP A 263 3.23 -4.22 16.20
N ALA A 264 2.20 -3.80 16.95
CA ALA A 264 2.33 -3.41 18.36
C ALA A 264 2.96 -4.49 19.27
N PRO A 265 2.68 -5.80 19.12
CA PRO A 265 3.34 -6.83 19.92
C PRO A 265 4.86 -6.90 19.71
N VAL A 266 5.34 -6.64 18.50
CA VAL A 266 6.78 -6.62 18.18
C VAL A 266 7.45 -5.43 18.87
N VAL A 267 6.80 -4.26 18.83
CA VAL A 267 7.28 -3.07 19.54
C VAL A 267 7.40 -3.35 21.05
N ALA A 268 6.35 -3.91 21.67
CA ALA A 268 6.36 -4.24 23.08
C ALA A 268 7.49 -5.21 23.45
N ALA A 269 7.69 -6.26 22.66
CA ALA A 269 8.74 -7.24 22.87
C ALA A 269 10.16 -6.64 22.79
N ILE A 270 10.39 -5.69 21.87
CA ILE A 270 11.70 -5.00 21.77
C ILE A 270 11.90 -4.06 22.96
N LEU A 271 10.89 -3.30 23.38
CA LEU A 271 10.98 -2.41 24.55
C LEU A 271 11.31 -3.19 25.82
N ASP A 272 10.62 -4.31 26.07
CA ASP A 272 10.86 -5.18 27.21
C ASP A 272 12.27 -5.76 27.23
N ALA A 273 12.79 -6.15 26.05
CA ALA A 273 14.11 -6.79 25.95
C ALA A 273 15.27 -5.80 26.04
N VAL A 274 15.11 -4.56 25.54
CA VAL A 274 16.19 -3.57 25.51
C VAL A 274 16.19 -2.69 26.76
N ASP A 275 15.04 -2.39 27.34
CA ASP A 275 14.83 -1.60 28.58
C ASP A 275 15.75 -0.36 28.68
N SER A 276 15.66 0.54 27.70
CA SER A 276 16.53 1.72 27.60
C SER A 276 15.74 3.00 27.32
N PRO A 277 16.04 4.13 27.98
CA PRO A 277 15.42 5.42 27.70
C PRO A 277 15.80 5.97 26.31
N LEU A 278 16.82 5.42 25.65
CA LEU A 278 17.18 5.77 24.28
C LEU A 278 16.22 5.17 23.24
N VAL A 279 15.38 4.20 23.61
CA VAL A 279 14.39 3.60 22.71
C VAL A 279 13.02 4.22 22.97
N THR A 280 12.48 4.86 21.95
CA THR A 280 11.16 5.49 22.00
C THR A 280 10.27 4.97 20.87
N VAL A 281 8.97 5.15 20.98
CA VAL A 281 8.01 4.75 19.95
C VAL A 281 7.41 6.00 19.29
N ALA A 282 7.30 5.99 17.97
CA ALA A 282 6.62 7.05 17.24
C ALA A 282 5.11 6.81 17.24
N GLU A 283 4.36 7.86 17.52
CA GLU A 283 2.91 7.88 17.34
C GLU A 283 2.61 8.25 15.89
N THR A 284 2.21 7.28 15.08
CA THR A 284 1.94 7.48 13.66
C THR A 284 0.53 7.03 13.32
N ALA A 285 -0.27 7.96 12.80
CA ALA A 285 -1.65 7.71 12.34
C ALA A 285 -1.79 7.86 10.81
N SER A 286 -0.71 8.28 10.13
CA SER A 286 -0.70 8.55 8.69
C SER A 286 0.67 8.33 8.05
N LEU A 287 0.72 8.27 6.70
CA LEU A 287 2.00 8.30 5.99
C LEU A 287 2.71 9.65 6.16
N ALA A 288 1.97 10.74 6.34
CA ALA A 288 2.56 12.04 6.64
C ALA A 288 3.31 12.04 7.99
N ASP A 289 2.74 11.40 9.01
CA ASP A 289 3.43 11.24 10.30
C ASP A 289 4.67 10.37 10.16
N LEU A 290 4.57 9.23 9.43
CA LEU A 290 5.74 8.38 9.14
C LEU A 290 6.83 9.14 8.38
N MET A 291 6.47 9.94 7.36
CA MET A 291 7.44 10.77 6.63
C MET A 291 8.09 11.80 7.54
N LYS A 292 7.33 12.42 8.45
CA LYS A 292 7.86 13.39 9.42
C LYS A 292 8.86 12.72 10.38
N GLU A 293 8.51 11.55 10.93
CA GLU A 293 9.40 10.82 11.84
C GLU A 293 10.68 10.36 11.11
N THR A 294 10.55 9.84 9.90
CA THR A 294 11.71 9.39 9.12
C THR A 294 12.57 10.55 8.61
N ALA A 295 11.99 11.71 8.30
CA ALA A 295 12.74 12.92 7.95
C ALA A 295 13.54 13.49 9.12
N ALA A 296 13.08 13.28 10.36
CA ALA A 296 13.75 13.73 11.57
C ALA A 296 14.95 12.84 11.97
N ALA A 297 15.13 11.68 11.35
CA ALA A 297 16.18 10.72 11.63
C ALA A 297 17.40 10.88 10.69
N ASP A 298 18.55 10.43 11.14
CA ASP A 298 19.76 10.37 10.33
C ASP A 298 19.72 9.19 9.34
N THR A 299 19.20 8.05 9.80
CA THR A 299 19.09 6.79 9.05
C THR A 299 17.83 6.03 9.43
N VAL A 300 17.38 5.18 8.51
CA VAL A 300 16.21 4.31 8.72
C VAL A 300 16.57 2.85 8.41
N VAL A 301 16.13 1.93 9.26
CA VAL A 301 16.11 0.48 8.99
C VAL A 301 14.66 0.03 9.08
N ALA A 302 14.07 -0.50 8.02
CA ALA A 302 12.65 -0.82 8.05
C ALA A 302 12.27 -2.09 7.29
N THR A 303 11.22 -2.76 7.79
CA THR A 303 10.65 -3.97 7.18
C THR A 303 9.39 -3.65 6.38
N ARG A 304 8.46 -2.87 6.94
CA ARG A 304 7.21 -2.53 6.28
C ARG A 304 7.43 -1.71 5.01
N TYR A 305 6.80 -2.13 3.93
CA TYR A 305 6.94 -1.52 2.61
C TYR A 305 6.68 0.00 2.61
N HIS A 306 5.64 0.46 3.32
CA HIS A 306 5.35 1.89 3.38
C HIS A 306 6.24 2.66 4.35
N ASN A 307 6.84 2.01 5.36
CA ASN A 307 7.89 2.65 6.15
C ASN A 307 9.13 2.91 5.28
N LEU A 308 9.48 1.94 4.38
CA LEU A 308 10.54 2.15 3.37
C LEU A 308 10.20 3.32 2.45
N ILE A 309 8.98 3.34 1.88
CA ILE A 309 8.55 4.44 0.98
C ILE A 309 8.66 5.79 1.70
N CYS A 310 8.15 5.90 2.92
CA CYS A 310 8.17 7.16 3.68
C CYS A 310 9.60 7.65 3.94
N ALA A 311 10.51 6.76 4.31
CA ALA A 311 11.91 7.08 4.55
C ALA A 311 12.63 7.51 3.25
N LEU A 312 12.45 6.76 2.17
CA LEU A 312 13.06 7.04 0.86
C LEU A 312 12.53 8.36 0.30
N LYS A 313 11.21 8.60 0.42
CA LYS A 313 10.59 9.85 -0.01
C LYS A 313 11.02 11.04 0.83
N ALA A 314 11.23 10.87 2.11
CA ALA A 314 11.81 11.89 3.01
C ALA A 314 13.30 12.19 2.71
N GLY A 315 13.93 11.43 1.81
CA GLY A 315 15.34 11.57 1.46
C GLY A 315 16.29 11.02 2.53
N THR A 316 15.80 10.17 3.43
CA THR A 316 16.61 9.59 4.52
C THR A 316 17.28 8.31 4.06
N PRO A 317 18.61 8.15 4.22
CA PRO A 317 19.32 6.92 3.92
C PRO A 317 18.67 5.72 4.62
N THR A 318 18.34 4.70 3.86
CA THR A 318 17.46 3.62 4.32
C THR A 318 18.06 2.24 4.00
N LEU A 319 18.05 1.34 5.00
CA LEU A 319 18.33 -0.07 4.85
C LEU A 319 17.02 -0.85 4.97
N ALA A 320 16.74 -1.73 4.02
CA ALA A 320 15.54 -2.55 4.01
C ALA A 320 15.80 -3.90 4.67
N LEU A 321 14.95 -4.29 5.63
CA LEU A 321 14.77 -5.70 6.00
C LEU A 321 13.77 -6.28 4.98
N SER A 322 14.32 -6.77 3.86
CA SER A 322 13.52 -7.20 2.69
C SER A 322 12.86 -8.54 2.96
N TYR A 323 11.55 -8.59 2.73
CA TYR A 323 10.76 -9.81 2.88
C TYR A 323 10.13 -10.29 1.57
N ALA A 324 10.20 -9.47 0.51
CA ALA A 324 9.58 -9.78 -0.78
C ALA A 324 10.23 -8.98 -1.91
N ALA A 325 10.19 -9.49 -3.13
CA ALA A 325 10.74 -8.87 -4.33
C ALA A 325 10.29 -7.41 -4.57
N LYS A 326 9.12 -7.00 -4.07
CA LYS A 326 8.66 -5.61 -4.14
C LYS A 326 9.53 -4.65 -3.32
N SER A 327 10.06 -5.10 -2.17
CA SER A 327 10.97 -4.30 -1.35
C SER A 327 12.31 -4.12 -2.06
N ASP A 328 12.86 -5.21 -2.62
CA ASP A 328 14.10 -5.16 -3.40
C ASP A 328 13.96 -4.24 -4.62
N ALA A 329 12.87 -4.39 -5.38
CA ALA A 329 12.58 -3.55 -6.55
C ALA A 329 12.40 -2.07 -6.20
N LEU A 330 11.83 -1.75 -5.02
CA LEU A 330 11.74 -0.38 -4.52
C LEU A 330 13.12 0.19 -4.21
N MET A 331 13.94 -0.57 -3.48
CA MET A 331 15.30 -0.15 -3.11
C MET A 331 16.18 0.04 -4.36
N ASP A 332 16.11 -0.87 -5.33
CA ASP A 332 16.81 -0.75 -6.62
C ASP A 332 16.38 0.50 -7.39
N ARG A 333 15.07 0.75 -7.49
CA ARG A 333 14.53 1.95 -8.15
C ARG A 333 15.06 3.24 -7.52
N MET A 334 15.19 3.26 -6.20
CA MET A 334 15.65 4.41 -5.45
C MET A 334 17.19 4.52 -5.36
N GLY A 335 17.93 3.58 -5.97
CA GLY A 335 19.39 3.57 -5.99
C GLY A 335 20.05 3.01 -4.74
N LEU A 336 19.26 2.32 -3.88
CA LEU A 336 19.72 1.73 -2.63
C LEU A 336 19.67 0.19 -2.64
N GLY A 337 19.69 -0.46 -3.79
CA GLY A 337 19.59 -1.93 -3.91
C GLY A 337 20.65 -2.72 -3.14
N ALA A 338 21.85 -2.14 -2.93
CA ALA A 338 22.91 -2.76 -2.11
C ALA A 338 22.55 -2.84 -0.61
N TYR A 339 21.55 -2.08 -0.15
CA TYR A 339 21.17 -1.97 1.26
C TYR A 339 19.87 -2.75 1.55
N CYS A 340 19.84 -4.02 1.09
CA CYS A 340 18.79 -4.98 1.41
C CYS A 340 19.34 -6.11 2.26
N HIS A 341 18.68 -6.38 3.40
CA HIS A 341 18.98 -7.49 4.31
C HIS A 341 17.78 -8.44 4.38
N PRO A 342 17.97 -9.78 4.32
CA PRO A 342 16.84 -10.72 4.33
C PRO A 342 16.09 -10.71 5.66
N ALA A 343 14.79 -10.36 5.66
CA ALA A 343 13.98 -10.36 6.88
C ALA A 343 13.72 -11.77 7.47
N ARG A 344 13.83 -12.84 6.67
CA ARG A 344 13.66 -14.23 7.13
C ARG A 344 14.82 -14.72 8.00
N GLU A 345 15.99 -14.10 7.87
CA GLU A 345 17.23 -14.53 8.52
C GLU A 345 18.01 -13.27 8.93
N VAL A 346 17.47 -12.52 9.90
CA VAL A 346 18.13 -11.30 10.38
C VAL A 346 19.37 -11.67 11.18
N ASP A 347 20.52 -11.49 10.55
CA ASP A 347 21.84 -11.56 11.18
C ASP A 347 22.22 -10.17 11.68
N ALA A 348 22.22 -9.98 13.00
CA ALA A 348 22.45 -8.68 13.61
C ALA A 348 23.86 -8.11 13.34
N ASP A 349 24.90 -8.95 13.29
CA ASP A 349 26.27 -8.51 13.06
C ASP A 349 26.44 -8.01 11.62
N ARG A 350 25.94 -8.80 10.63
CA ARG A 350 25.91 -8.40 9.23
C ARG A 350 25.03 -7.18 8.99
N LEU A 351 23.90 -7.08 9.68
CA LEU A 351 23.01 -5.91 9.60
C LEU A 351 23.72 -4.65 10.08
N LEU A 352 24.48 -4.73 11.18
CA LEU A 352 25.29 -3.63 11.69
C LEU A 352 26.43 -3.22 10.74
N GLU A 353 27.07 -4.19 10.07
CA GLU A 353 28.09 -3.90 9.05
C GLU A 353 27.46 -3.13 7.89
N GLN A 354 26.32 -3.60 7.34
CA GLN A 354 25.62 -2.93 6.26
C GLN A 354 25.09 -1.53 6.69
N PHE A 355 24.64 -1.40 7.93
CA PHE A 355 24.20 -0.13 8.51
C PHE A 355 25.34 0.88 8.58
N ARG A 356 26.52 0.48 9.08
CA ARG A 356 27.70 1.34 9.14
C ARG A 356 28.17 1.75 7.74
N GLU A 357 28.06 0.87 6.78
CA GLU A 357 28.40 1.17 5.37
C GLU A 357 27.41 2.17 4.75
N LEU A 358 26.11 2.02 5.04
CA LEU A 358 25.08 2.99 4.65
C LEU A 358 25.41 4.40 5.19
N GLU A 359 25.80 4.50 6.46
CA GLU A 359 26.12 5.79 7.10
C GLU A 359 27.32 6.48 6.47
N LYS A 360 28.35 5.74 6.08
CA LYS A 360 29.53 6.31 5.37
C LYS A 360 29.16 6.98 4.06
N HIS A 361 28.13 6.46 3.36
CA HIS A 361 27.66 6.98 2.09
C HIS A 361 26.44 7.92 2.21
N SER A 362 26.04 8.28 3.43
CA SER A 362 24.80 9.00 3.72
C SER A 362 24.61 10.27 2.87
N ALA A 363 25.66 11.08 2.69
CA ALA A 363 25.57 12.31 1.91
C ALA A 363 25.34 12.06 0.40
N GLU A 364 25.91 11.01 -0.15
CA GLU A 364 25.71 10.59 -1.54
C GLU A 364 24.31 10.02 -1.73
N LEU A 365 23.88 9.16 -0.81
CA LEU A 365 22.55 8.54 -0.85
C LEU A 365 21.43 9.58 -0.74
N ARG A 366 21.58 10.62 0.06
CA ARG A 366 20.62 11.74 0.12
C ARG A 366 20.47 12.45 -1.22
N ARG A 367 21.58 12.68 -1.96
CA ARG A 367 21.52 13.28 -3.29
C ARG A 367 20.84 12.35 -4.31
N THR A 368 21.19 11.08 -4.29
CA THR A 368 20.53 10.06 -5.13
C THR A 368 19.03 10.01 -4.86
N LEU A 369 18.63 10.01 -3.59
CA LEU A 369 17.21 10.01 -3.20
C LEU A 369 16.48 11.27 -3.67
N ALA A 370 17.08 12.44 -3.61
CA ALA A 370 16.47 13.67 -4.13
C ALA A 370 16.16 13.56 -5.62
N GLU A 371 17.13 13.15 -6.44
CA GLU A 371 16.97 12.93 -7.89
C GLU A 371 15.90 11.87 -8.20
N ARG A 372 15.91 10.74 -7.46
CA ARG A 372 14.93 9.66 -7.64
C ARG A 372 13.52 10.05 -7.23
N ASN A 373 13.38 10.87 -6.20
CA ASN A 373 12.08 11.40 -5.77
C ASN A 373 11.48 12.35 -6.81
N GLU A 374 12.27 13.26 -7.38
CA GLU A 374 11.81 14.13 -8.47
C GLU A 374 11.34 13.31 -9.68
N ALA A 375 12.12 12.31 -10.09
CA ALA A 375 11.75 11.42 -11.18
C ALA A 375 10.47 10.61 -10.86
N ALA A 376 10.28 10.18 -9.60
CA ALA A 376 9.09 9.44 -9.18
C ALA A 376 7.83 10.32 -9.23
N VAL A 377 7.92 11.56 -8.77
CA VAL A 377 6.81 12.53 -8.84
C VAL A 377 6.43 12.80 -10.30
N GLN A 378 7.41 13.01 -11.18
CA GLN A 378 7.13 13.24 -12.60
C GLN A 378 6.43 12.04 -13.24
N GLN A 379 6.89 10.81 -12.99
CA GLN A 379 6.24 9.60 -13.50
C GLN A 379 4.80 9.42 -12.99
N LEU A 380 4.49 9.87 -11.77
CA LEU A 380 3.13 9.84 -11.24
C LEU A 380 2.25 10.92 -11.88
N ASN A 381 2.78 12.11 -12.18
CA ASN A 381 2.05 13.13 -12.92
C ASN A 381 1.69 12.61 -14.34
N ASP A 382 2.62 11.92 -15.00
CA ASP A 382 2.36 11.28 -16.30
C ASP A 382 1.28 10.20 -16.18
N GLN A 383 1.30 9.41 -15.10
CA GLN A 383 0.25 8.41 -14.81
C GLN A 383 -1.11 9.06 -14.60
N PHE A 384 -1.20 10.14 -13.84
CA PHE A 384 -2.46 10.84 -13.59
C PHE A 384 -3.00 11.50 -14.86
N THR A 385 -2.14 12.04 -15.71
CA THR A 385 -2.52 12.54 -17.04
C THR A 385 -3.09 11.43 -17.91
N ALA A 386 -2.44 10.27 -17.97
CA ALA A 386 -2.93 9.10 -18.69
C ALA A 386 -4.26 8.59 -18.11
N LEU A 387 -4.42 8.61 -16.81
CA LEU A 387 -5.65 8.23 -16.12
C LEU A 387 -6.80 9.18 -16.47
N THR A 388 -6.55 10.50 -16.45
CA THR A 388 -7.53 11.51 -16.88
C THR A 388 -8.00 11.23 -18.29
N THR A 389 -7.09 11.02 -19.23
CA THR A 389 -7.41 10.73 -20.64
C THR A 389 -8.22 9.44 -20.79
N ALA A 390 -7.90 8.41 -19.99
CA ALA A 390 -8.55 7.10 -20.10
C ALA A 390 -9.95 7.06 -19.47
N LEU A 391 -10.20 7.80 -18.39
CA LEU A 391 -11.42 7.70 -17.58
C LEU A 391 -12.35 8.90 -17.68
N PHE A 392 -11.82 10.07 -18.02
CA PHE A 392 -12.55 11.34 -18.07
C PHE A 392 -12.43 11.95 -19.49
N PRO A 393 -13.00 11.30 -20.52
CA PRO A 393 -12.91 11.84 -21.88
C PRO A 393 -13.52 13.24 -21.90
N THR A 394 -12.75 14.22 -22.37
CA THR A 394 -13.25 15.55 -22.67
C THR A 394 -14.33 15.42 -23.72
N HIS A 395 -15.56 15.81 -23.40
CA HIS A 395 -16.57 16.02 -24.43
C HIS A 395 -16.08 17.18 -25.30
N ASP A 396 -15.51 16.84 -26.44
CA ASP A 396 -15.14 17.80 -27.49
C ASP A 396 -16.44 18.51 -27.92
N HIS A 397 -16.56 19.79 -27.52
CA HIS A 397 -17.64 20.67 -27.98
C HIS A 397 -17.37 21.08 -29.45
N THR A 398 -17.34 20.13 -30.37
CA THR A 398 -17.54 20.45 -31.76
C THR A 398 -19.05 20.65 -31.99
N HIS A 399 -19.54 21.83 -31.61
CA HIS A 399 -20.74 22.37 -32.21
C HIS A 399 -20.46 22.57 -33.72
N VAL A 400 -20.80 21.54 -34.46
CA VAL A 400 -21.02 21.70 -35.90
C VAL A 400 -22.16 22.71 -36.03
N HIS A 401 -21.82 23.97 -36.33
CA HIS A 401 -22.74 24.90 -36.93
C HIS A 401 -23.20 24.27 -38.23
N ARG A 402 -24.35 23.60 -38.21
CA ARG A 402 -25.15 23.40 -39.42
C ARG A 402 -25.75 24.76 -39.74
N GLU A 403 -25.11 25.50 -40.64
CA GLU A 403 -25.76 26.50 -41.42
C GLU A 403 -26.81 25.75 -42.26
N ALA A 404 -28.06 26.13 -42.05
CA ALA A 404 -29.17 25.72 -42.93
C ALA A 404 -29.17 26.63 -44.16
N PRO A 405 -29.58 26.09 -45.35
CA PRO A 405 -29.67 26.85 -46.61
C PRO A 405 -30.79 27.86 -46.61
#